data_c61607ec5312c4cf6b262eaf79c0f7dd
#
_entry.id   c61607ec5312c4cf6b262eaf79c0f7dd
#
_cell.length_a   1.000
_cell.length_b   1.000
_cell.length_c   1.000
_cell.angle_alpha   90.00
_cell.angle_beta   90.00
_cell.angle_gamma   90.00
#
_symmetry.space_group_name_H-M   'P 1'
#
loop_
_entity.id
_entity.type
_entity.pdbx_description
1 polymer ?
#
loop_
_entity_poly.entity_id
_entity_poly.type
_entity_poly.pdbx_seq_one_letter_code
_entity_poly.pdbx_strand_id
1 'polypeptide(L)'
;VSTIPHVDEMSNKQQSAPTPLTATPSHEKTMARISEGMKRLGDLPIFSTTINKIRRMSSDPDSDAMSVAKEVLKDANLSGKLLRLGNSAYYNRGVGKISVISRAVIVLGFDTVKNLTLTLKLIESFQDANPSVEMGKMLVKSYLAAGFVRDIADKCGVKDIEESYVCALLHSLGEITVAYVLPDEYLRILELVRVKGHSRAQAEQTVLGTSIVRISQELANSWEFPPSVVNTMAPSPSKITRPARDHVSFNSSITSLTHQLLDNLYNDAGDNDQMSDTLELISKVTGLNDGMVENYLSESFRMSCSLASEYGLNKKLLQPQLSSGEGTMRNKWARQFSYYASMDEQSAAANPSESTPSANLSAKDVNPAADSSPPSNRTLVGDTPALSPTATSSPQPDKAAPSHANPMLQLQIIQEITGLITRSARLSEVFIKVLDGINRGAGFERVLLCLVTPDRRHYVGRLAAGQDGDALKQYFSFPINPSNDLFSKTIMEGGELLISDPEDSMRRNLLPPDFVETTKAHSFVVASLRYQEKAVGFFYADCAVSGRSIDEADERNLLQFVTQARLALRLCT
;
A
#
# COMPACT_ATOMS: atom_id res chain seq x y z
N VAL A 1 18.16 -59.90 49.51
CA VAL A 1 19.20 -60.41 48.65
C VAL A 1 18.85 -60.07 47.21
N SER A 2 19.34 -59.00 46.72
CA SER A 2 19.90 -58.87 45.36
C SER A 2 20.22 -57.41 45.09
N THR A 3 21.45 -57.16 44.90
CA THR A 3 22.22 -55.95 44.65
C THR A 3 21.83 -55.30 43.33
N ILE A 4 21.66 -53.98 43.33
CA ILE A 4 21.61 -53.10 42.17
C ILE A 4 22.99 -52.44 42.06
N PRO A 5 23.67 -52.46 40.90
CA PRO A 5 24.95 -51.79 40.73
C PRO A 5 24.78 -50.30 40.42
N HIS A 6 25.67 -49.53 41.06
CA HIS A 6 26.03 -48.16 40.72
C HIS A 6 26.38 -47.98 39.24
N VAL A 7 25.87 -46.91 38.65
CA VAL A 7 26.44 -46.31 37.44
C VAL A 7 26.81 -44.89 37.78
N ASP A 8 28.10 -44.69 38.08
CA ASP A 8 28.78 -43.44 38.03
C ASP A 8 29.27 -43.13 36.62
N GLU A 9 29.43 -41.85 36.35
CA GLU A 9 30.17 -41.25 35.21
C GLU A 9 29.47 -41.21 33.85
N MET A 10 28.84 -40.05 33.61
CA MET A 10 29.02 -39.42 32.29
C MET A 10 28.89 -37.90 32.39
N SER A 11 30.05 -37.31 32.18
CA SER A 11 30.29 -36.05 31.44
C SER A 11 29.81 -34.71 32.03
N ASN A 12 30.70 -34.18 32.78
CA ASN A 12 30.91 -32.75 33.05
C ASN A 12 31.13 -31.99 31.73
N LYS A 13 30.05 -31.50 31.11
CA LYS A 13 30.15 -30.43 30.14
C LYS A 13 30.29 -29.12 30.90
N GLN A 14 31.51 -28.62 30.93
CA GLN A 14 31.88 -27.30 31.38
C GLN A 14 30.90 -26.26 30.85
N GLN A 15 29.98 -25.80 31.70
CA GLN A 15 29.38 -24.50 31.57
C GLN A 15 30.51 -23.48 31.72
N SER A 16 30.94 -22.89 30.64
CA SER A 16 31.82 -21.74 30.67
C SER A 16 31.15 -20.63 31.45
N ALA A 17 31.72 -20.31 32.61
CA ALA A 17 31.30 -19.20 33.44
C ALA A 17 31.29 -17.91 32.58
N PRO A 18 30.30 -17.00 32.76
CA PRO A 18 30.29 -15.74 32.04
C PRO A 18 31.55 -14.97 32.37
N THR A 19 32.30 -14.60 31.39
CA THR A 19 33.50 -13.73 31.50
C THR A 19 33.15 -12.47 32.30
N PRO A 20 33.92 -12.08 33.31
CA PRO A 20 33.61 -10.88 34.07
C PRO A 20 33.67 -9.65 33.17
N LEU A 21 32.66 -8.81 33.23
CA LEU A 21 32.54 -7.53 32.53
C LEU A 21 33.73 -6.61 32.86
N THR A 22 34.74 -6.63 32.02
CA THR A 22 35.84 -5.67 32.04
C THR A 22 35.37 -4.38 31.40
N ALA A 23 35.31 -3.28 32.17
CA ALA A 23 35.05 -1.90 31.76
C ALA A 23 33.89 -1.69 30.75
N THR A 24 32.91 -0.86 31.11
CA THR A 24 31.82 -0.44 30.21
C THR A 24 32.38 -0.04 28.84
N PRO A 25 31.93 -0.64 27.74
CA PRO A 25 32.40 -0.27 26.39
C PRO A 25 32.15 1.22 26.15
N SER A 26 33.02 1.88 25.39
CA SER A 26 32.74 3.23 24.93
C SER A 26 31.84 3.18 23.69
N HIS A 27 31.08 4.24 23.44
CA HIS A 27 30.26 4.42 22.22
C HIS A 27 31.07 4.09 20.95
N GLU A 28 32.27 4.64 20.82
CA GLU A 28 33.15 4.42 19.65
C GLU A 28 33.51 2.94 19.45
N LYS A 29 33.79 2.21 20.54
CA LYS A 29 34.06 0.77 20.45
C LYS A 29 32.84 -0.02 19.99
N THR A 30 31.67 0.34 20.47
CA THR A 30 30.42 -0.30 20.04
C THR A 30 30.10 -0.01 18.59
N MET A 31 30.26 1.22 18.13
CA MET A 31 30.08 1.58 16.72
C MET A 31 31.11 0.89 15.79
N ALA A 32 32.38 0.80 16.22
CA ALA A 32 33.40 0.04 15.49
C ALA A 32 33.03 -1.45 15.34
N ARG A 33 32.54 -2.08 16.43
CA ARG A 33 32.08 -3.48 16.41
C ARG A 33 30.87 -3.67 15.50
N ILE A 34 29.91 -2.74 15.52
CA ILE A 34 28.75 -2.76 14.60
C ILE A 34 29.24 -2.65 13.15
N SER A 35 30.11 -1.70 12.84
CA SER A 35 30.66 -1.51 11.49
C SER A 35 31.45 -2.74 11.01
N GLU A 36 32.27 -3.32 11.87
CA GLU A 36 33.02 -4.55 11.53
C GLU A 36 32.09 -5.76 11.37
N GLY A 37 31.09 -5.89 12.26
CA GLY A 37 30.09 -6.95 12.18
C GLY A 37 29.27 -6.88 10.90
N MET A 38 28.84 -5.69 10.50
CA MET A 38 28.14 -5.46 9.23
C MET A 38 29.00 -5.83 8.02
N LYS A 39 30.27 -5.44 7.99
CA LYS A 39 31.20 -5.83 6.92
C LYS A 39 31.38 -7.35 6.84
N ARG A 40 31.48 -8.03 7.99
CA ARG A 40 31.65 -9.48 8.06
C ARG A 40 30.40 -10.26 7.64
N LEU A 41 29.21 -9.74 7.94
CA LEU A 41 27.92 -10.33 7.56
C LEU A 41 27.55 -10.05 6.09
N GLY A 42 28.35 -9.23 5.40
CA GLY A 42 28.11 -8.77 4.03
C GLY A 42 27.29 -7.48 3.98
N ASP A 43 27.33 -6.80 2.84
CA ASP A 43 26.53 -5.60 2.63
C ASP A 43 25.04 -5.95 2.75
N LEU A 44 24.38 -5.40 3.78
CA LEU A 44 22.95 -5.61 3.94
C LEU A 44 22.19 -5.06 2.73
N PRO A 45 21.26 -5.82 2.14
CA PRO A 45 20.54 -5.41 0.93
C PRO A 45 19.88 -4.04 1.00
N ILE A 46 19.43 -3.61 2.20
CA ILE A 46 18.81 -2.29 2.41
C ILE A 46 19.78 -1.13 2.12
N PHE A 47 21.09 -1.34 2.25
CA PHE A 47 22.12 -0.32 2.05
C PHE A 47 22.87 -0.47 0.72
N SER A 48 22.40 -1.34 -0.16
CA SER A 48 23.01 -1.53 -1.48
C SER A 48 23.00 -0.24 -2.30
N THR A 49 23.98 -0.12 -3.19
CA THR A 49 24.08 1.02 -4.11
C THR A 49 22.82 1.18 -4.96
N THR A 50 22.17 0.07 -5.35
CA THR A 50 20.92 0.06 -6.09
C THR A 50 19.81 0.73 -5.30
N ILE A 51 19.67 0.42 -4.00
CA ILE A 51 18.63 1.00 -3.15
C ILE A 51 18.83 2.48 -2.92
N ASN A 52 20.07 2.88 -2.62
CA ASN A 52 20.41 4.29 -2.47
C ASN A 52 20.14 5.06 -3.77
N LYS A 53 20.40 4.46 -4.92
CA LYS A 53 20.14 5.08 -6.22
C LYS A 53 18.65 5.20 -6.50
N ILE A 54 17.84 4.13 -6.27
CA ILE A 54 16.38 4.18 -6.39
C ILE A 54 15.82 5.27 -5.47
N ARG A 55 16.28 5.34 -4.22
CA ARG A 55 15.84 6.35 -3.25
C ARG A 55 16.12 7.78 -3.74
N ARG A 56 17.35 8.04 -4.23
CA ARG A 56 17.72 9.37 -4.76
C ARG A 56 16.89 9.72 -6.00
N MET A 57 16.80 8.80 -6.97
CA MET A 57 16.04 9.00 -8.20
C MET A 57 14.54 9.21 -7.93
N SER A 58 13.95 8.48 -6.98
CA SER A 58 12.54 8.63 -6.64
C SER A 58 12.23 9.95 -5.90
N SER A 59 13.25 10.63 -5.38
CA SER A 59 13.10 11.95 -4.73
C SER A 59 13.55 13.11 -5.64
N ASP A 60 14.01 12.82 -6.86
CA ASP A 60 14.47 13.79 -7.83
C ASP A 60 13.33 14.14 -8.79
N PRO A 61 12.88 15.42 -8.84
CA PRO A 61 11.79 15.86 -9.72
C PRO A 61 12.07 15.64 -11.22
N ASP A 62 13.34 15.56 -11.61
CA ASP A 62 13.76 15.38 -13.01
C ASP A 62 13.87 13.90 -13.41
N SER A 63 13.67 12.98 -12.47
CA SER A 63 13.72 11.55 -12.74
C SER A 63 12.48 11.06 -13.48
N ASP A 64 12.71 10.22 -14.49
CA ASP A 64 11.64 9.56 -15.24
C ASP A 64 11.39 8.11 -14.77
N ALA A 65 10.18 7.61 -15.01
CA ALA A 65 9.76 6.27 -14.61
C ALA A 65 10.60 5.15 -15.24
N MET A 66 11.14 5.37 -16.43
CA MET A 66 11.98 4.39 -17.12
C MET A 66 13.35 4.28 -16.46
N SER A 67 13.92 5.40 -16.00
CA SER A 67 15.18 5.42 -15.28
C SER A 67 15.10 4.69 -13.95
N VAL A 68 14.04 4.93 -13.17
CA VAL A 68 13.76 4.19 -11.92
C VAL A 68 13.54 2.69 -12.21
N ALA A 69 12.76 2.37 -13.26
CA ALA A 69 12.52 0.99 -13.65
C ALA A 69 13.81 0.25 -14.06
N LYS A 70 14.71 0.90 -14.78
CA LYS A 70 16.03 0.32 -15.14
C LYS A 70 16.88 -0.01 -13.91
N GLU A 71 16.82 0.83 -12.88
CA GLU A 71 17.53 0.57 -11.63
C GLU A 71 16.91 -0.60 -10.86
N VAL A 72 15.57 -0.65 -10.75
CA VAL A 72 14.83 -1.76 -10.14
C VAL A 72 15.12 -3.09 -10.85
N LEU A 73 15.18 -3.08 -12.19
CA LEU A 73 15.42 -4.29 -13.00
C LEU A 73 16.81 -4.92 -12.78
N LYS A 74 17.76 -4.22 -12.16
CA LYS A 74 19.06 -4.80 -11.79
C LYS A 74 18.94 -5.86 -10.70
N ASP A 75 17.85 -5.84 -9.93
CA ASP A 75 17.54 -6.80 -8.89
C ASP A 75 16.28 -7.58 -9.27
N ALA A 76 16.47 -8.82 -9.72
CA ALA A 76 15.37 -9.69 -10.19
C ALA A 76 14.37 -10.04 -9.06
N ASN A 77 14.85 -10.22 -7.82
CA ASN A 77 14.00 -10.50 -6.65
C ASN A 77 13.13 -9.29 -6.33
N LEU A 78 13.73 -8.10 -6.26
CA LEU A 78 13.02 -6.85 -6.06
C LEU A 78 11.98 -6.60 -7.17
N SER A 79 12.37 -6.80 -8.43
CA SER A 79 11.48 -6.66 -9.59
C SER A 79 10.25 -7.57 -9.48
N GLY A 80 10.46 -8.85 -9.17
CA GLY A 80 9.38 -9.82 -9.01
C GLY A 80 8.43 -9.46 -7.87
N LYS A 81 8.97 -9.04 -6.72
CA LYS A 81 8.18 -8.62 -5.55
C LYS A 81 7.39 -7.32 -5.83
N LEU A 82 8.02 -6.32 -6.48
CA LEU A 82 7.32 -5.08 -6.86
C LEU A 82 6.18 -5.32 -7.86
N LEU A 83 6.37 -6.24 -8.81
CA LEU A 83 5.28 -6.63 -9.73
C LEU A 83 4.12 -7.31 -8.99
N ARG A 84 4.41 -8.21 -8.04
CA ARG A 84 3.37 -8.84 -7.22
C ARG A 84 2.62 -7.83 -6.37
N LEU A 85 3.34 -6.96 -5.66
CA LEU A 85 2.74 -5.88 -4.86
C LEU A 85 1.91 -4.94 -5.74
N GLY A 86 2.45 -4.52 -6.89
CA GLY A 86 1.73 -3.69 -7.85
C GLY A 86 0.47 -4.35 -8.41
N ASN A 87 0.40 -5.68 -8.44
CA ASN A 87 -0.78 -6.44 -8.85
C ASN A 87 -1.70 -6.84 -7.68
N SER A 88 -1.33 -6.56 -6.43
CA SER A 88 -2.21 -6.84 -5.29
C SER A 88 -3.47 -5.97 -5.32
N ALA A 89 -4.56 -6.46 -4.73
CA ALA A 89 -5.82 -5.72 -4.67
C ALA A 89 -5.69 -4.35 -3.99
N TYR A 90 -4.68 -4.17 -3.16
CA TYR A 90 -4.41 -2.91 -2.49
C TYR A 90 -3.89 -1.82 -3.43
N TYR A 91 -2.91 -2.16 -4.27
CA TYR A 91 -2.27 -1.20 -5.17
C TYR A 91 -2.90 -1.18 -6.57
N ASN A 92 -3.39 -2.32 -7.04
CA ASN A 92 -4.03 -2.45 -8.36
C ASN A 92 -5.54 -2.27 -8.27
N ARG A 93 -5.98 -1.04 -8.14
CA ARG A 93 -7.40 -0.70 -8.08
C ARG A 93 -8.04 -0.72 -9.48
N GLY A 94 -7.94 -1.85 -10.19
CA GLY A 94 -8.61 -2.03 -11.49
C GLY A 94 -7.79 -1.61 -12.73
N VAL A 95 -6.49 -1.38 -12.59
CA VAL A 95 -5.59 -0.98 -13.71
C VAL A 95 -5.26 -2.16 -14.65
N GLY A 96 -5.79 -3.37 -14.36
CA GLY A 96 -5.44 -4.59 -15.06
C GLY A 96 -4.04 -5.12 -14.70
N LYS A 97 -3.69 -6.32 -15.18
CA LYS A 97 -2.43 -6.99 -14.81
C LYS A 97 -1.21 -6.18 -15.24
N ILE A 98 -0.35 -5.84 -14.27
CA ILE A 98 0.93 -5.16 -14.49
C ILE A 98 2.00 -6.22 -14.73
N SER A 99 2.60 -6.22 -15.92
CA SER A 99 3.64 -7.19 -16.32
C SER A 99 5.03 -6.58 -16.52
N VAL A 100 5.15 -5.24 -16.46
CA VAL A 100 6.41 -4.51 -16.70
C VAL A 100 6.68 -3.54 -15.56
N ILE A 101 7.94 -3.45 -15.14
CA ILE A 101 8.35 -2.60 -14.01
C ILE A 101 8.10 -1.12 -14.28
N SER A 102 8.35 -0.62 -15.48
CA SER A 102 8.07 0.79 -15.81
C SER A 102 6.60 1.16 -15.60
N ARG A 103 5.69 0.23 -15.92
CA ARG A 103 4.26 0.42 -15.66
C ARG A 103 3.94 0.33 -14.16
N ALA A 104 4.61 -0.57 -13.43
CA ALA A 104 4.48 -0.63 -11.97
C ALA A 104 4.90 0.70 -11.33
N VAL A 105 6.02 1.29 -11.77
CA VAL A 105 6.49 2.60 -11.28
C VAL A 105 5.48 3.71 -11.57
N ILE A 106 4.86 3.72 -12.76
CA ILE A 106 3.84 4.72 -13.12
C ILE A 106 2.56 4.56 -12.29
N VAL A 107 2.09 3.32 -12.12
CA VAL A 107 0.84 3.03 -11.41
C VAL A 107 0.98 3.26 -9.90
N LEU A 108 2.09 2.83 -9.33
CA LEU A 108 2.39 2.96 -7.91
C LEU A 108 2.82 4.38 -7.53
N GLY A 109 3.48 5.09 -8.45
CA GLY A 109 4.17 6.34 -8.17
C GLY A 109 5.56 6.13 -7.58
N PHE A 110 6.43 7.14 -7.70
CA PHE A 110 7.84 7.06 -7.28
C PHE A 110 7.99 6.84 -5.77
N ASP A 111 7.24 7.60 -4.97
CA ASP A 111 7.34 7.51 -3.52
C ASP A 111 6.86 6.16 -2.99
N THR A 112 5.78 5.62 -3.54
CA THR A 112 5.33 4.27 -3.20
C THR A 112 6.38 3.23 -3.58
N VAL A 113 6.98 3.31 -4.77
CA VAL A 113 8.05 2.38 -5.21
C VAL A 113 9.27 2.49 -4.29
N LYS A 114 9.67 3.69 -3.90
CA LYS A 114 10.72 3.93 -2.91
C LYS A 114 10.44 3.22 -1.59
N ASN A 115 9.24 3.40 -1.06
CA ASN A 115 8.83 2.83 0.23
C ASN A 115 8.70 1.30 0.18
N LEU A 116 8.10 0.75 -0.87
CA LEU A 116 8.03 -0.69 -1.11
C LEU A 116 9.43 -1.30 -1.20
N THR A 117 10.33 -0.63 -1.91
CA THR A 117 11.72 -1.06 -2.06
C THR A 117 12.45 -1.06 -0.71
N LEU A 118 12.32 0.00 0.09
CA LEU A 118 12.90 0.07 1.43
C LEU A 118 12.36 -1.04 2.33
N THR A 119 11.05 -1.25 2.34
CA THR A 119 10.40 -2.28 3.16
C THR A 119 10.87 -3.68 2.78
N LEU A 120 10.87 -4.00 1.48
CA LEU A 120 11.31 -5.30 0.97
C LEU A 120 12.77 -5.56 1.34
N LYS A 121 13.63 -4.56 1.21
CA LYS A 121 15.06 -4.71 1.49
C LYS A 121 15.37 -4.71 2.98
N LEU A 122 14.59 -4.00 3.80
CA LEU A 122 14.69 -4.11 5.25
C LEU A 122 14.39 -5.55 5.71
N ILE A 123 13.27 -6.10 5.23
CA ILE A 123 12.88 -7.46 5.57
C ILE A 123 13.94 -8.47 5.08
N GLU A 124 14.37 -8.37 3.82
CA GLU A 124 15.38 -9.24 3.22
C GLU A 124 16.71 -9.20 3.97
N SER A 125 17.13 -8.00 4.43
CA SER A 125 18.40 -7.81 5.14
C SER A 125 18.47 -8.57 6.47
N PHE A 126 17.34 -8.76 7.14
CA PHE A 126 17.31 -9.31 8.50
C PHE A 126 16.46 -10.57 8.65
N GLN A 127 15.89 -11.10 7.55
CA GLN A 127 14.96 -12.24 7.60
C GLN A 127 15.62 -13.52 8.14
N ASP A 128 16.87 -13.79 7.78
CA ASP A 128 17.62 -14.99 8.14
C ASP A 128 18.48 -14.79 9.41
N ALA A 129 18.11 -13.82 10.23
CA ALA A 129 18.83 -13.47 11.44
C ALA A 129 18.70 -14.56 12.54
N ASN A 130 19.55 -14.44 13.57
CA ASN A 130 19.64 -15.37 14.69
C ASN A 130 18.25 -15.65 15.31
N PRO A 131 17.78 -16.92 15.33
CA PRO A 131 16.45 -17.27 15.86
C PRO A 131 16.31 -17.07 17.39
N SER A 132 17.41 -16.93 18.13
CA SER A 132 17.36 -16.62 19.57
C SER A 132 16.92 -15.19 19.89
N VAL A 133 16.97 -14.31 18.89
CA VAL A 133 16.50 -12.92 18.96
C VAL A 133 15.27 -12.83 18.07
N GLU A 134 14.10 -12.64 18.63
CA GLU A 134 12.81 -12.65 17.88
C GLU A 134 12.75 -11.60 16.75
N MET A 135 13.70 -11.67 15.83
CA MET A 135 13.92 -10.71 14.73
C MET A 135 12.67 -10.56 13.85
N GLY A 136 11.99 -11.67 13.56
CA GLY A 136 10.75 -11.65 12.81
C GLY A 136 9.66 -10.78 13.43
N LYS A 137 9.54 -10.77 14.76
CA LYS A 137 8.59 -9.89 15.47
C LYS A 137 9.00 -8.41 15.36
N MET A 138 10.30 -8.10 15.40
CA MET A 138 10.79 -6.72 15.21
C MET A 138 10.46 -6.20 13.82
N LEU A 139 10.70 -7.01 12.78
CA LEU A 139 10.38 -6.66 11.39
C LEU A 139 8.87 -6.47 11.19
N VAL A 140 8.05 -7.36 11.77
CA VAL A 140 6.59 -7.23 11.75
C VAL A 140 6.13 -5.94 12.40
N LYS A 141 6.67 -5.59 13.58
CA LYS A 141 6.32 -4.33 14.26
C LYS A 141 6.70 -3.10 13.43
N SER A 142 7.90 -3.07 12.84
CA SER A 142 8.32 -1.98 11.95
C SER A 142 7.41 -1.85 10.72
N TYR A 143 7.05 -2.97 10.10
CA TYR A 143 6.13 -3.02 8.97
C TYR A 143 4.72 -2.50 9.32
N LEU A 144 4.15 -2.97 10.43
CA LEU A 144 2.84 -2.54 10.91
C LEU A 144 2.86 -1.05 11.31
N ALA A 145 3.91 -0.60 12.00
CA ALA A 145 4.06 0.80 12.38
C ALA A 145 4.05 1.72 11.16
N ALA A 146 4.77 1.33 10.10
CA ALA A 146 4.81 2.09 8.86
C ALA A 146 3.43 2.23 8.22
N GLY A 147 2.66 1.15 8.14
CA GLY A 147 1.27 1.15 7.65
C GLY A 147 0.36 2.04 8.51
N PHE A 148 0.40 1.86 9.83
CA PHE A 148 -0.44 2.61 10.77
C PHE A 148 -0.17 4.11 10.72
N VAL A 149 1.11 4.50 10.76
CA VAL A 149 1.48 5.92 10.73
C VAL A 149 1.11 6.58 9.42
N ARG A 150 1.31 5.89 8.27
CA ARG A 150 0.89 6.40 6.96
C ARG A 150 -0.62 6.64 6.92
N ASP A 151 -1.42 5.64 7.33
CA ASP A 151 -2.87 5.70 7.21
C ASP A 151 -3.47 6.76 8.16
N ILE A 152 -2.91 6.91 9.36
CA ILE A 152 -3.27 7.98 10.30
C ILE A 152 -2.85 9.36 9.74
N ALA A 153 -1.64 9.49 9.19
CA ALA A 153 -1.17 10.73 8.59
C ALA A 153 -2.06 11.20 7.42
N ASP A 154 -2.51 10.26 6.59
CA ASP A 154 -3.49 10.52 5.52
C ASP A 154 -4.80 11.11 6.09
N LYS A 155 -5.35 10.50 7.14
CA LYS A 155 -6.58 10.98 7.79
C LYS A 155 -6.42 12.32 8.50
N CYS A 156 -5.21 12.65 8.92
CA CYS A 156 -4.88 13.96 9.52
C CYS A 156 -4.55 15.03 8.46
N GLY A 157 -4.56 14.70 7.17
CA GLY A 157 -4.24 15.64 6.09
C GLY A 157 -2.77 16.06 6.04
N VAL A 158 -1.86 15.21 6.50
CA VAL A 158 -0.42 15.44 6.44
C VAL A 158 0.04 15.44 4.99
N LYS A 159 0.84 16.43 4.59
CA LYS A 159 1.22 16.62 3.18
C LYS A 159 2.11 15.51 2.63
N ASP A 160 3.05 15.03 3.43
CA ASP A 160 4.01 14.00 3.03
C ASP A 160 3.78 12.72 3.85
N ILE A 161 2.73 12.00 3.49
CA ILE A 161 2.36 10.73 4.15
C ILE A 161 3.41 9.64 3.92
N GLU A 162 4.12 9.69 2.80
CA GLU A 162 5.14 8.70 2.45
C GLU A 162 6.43 8.91 3.26
N GLU A 163 6.76 10.14 3.63
CA GLU A 163 7.82 10.40 4.61
C GLU A 163 7.44 9.85 5.99
N SER A 164 6.19 10.03 6.41
CA SER A 164 5.66 9.48 7.67
C SER A 164 5.80 7.94 7.71
N TYR A 165 5.53 7.27 6.58
CA TYR A 165 5.76 5.83 6.42
C TYR A 165 7.23 5.44 6.65
N VAL A 166 8.18 6.14 6.00
CA VAL A 166 9.63 5.86 6.13
C VAL A 166 10.10 6.11 7.55
N CYS A 167 9.65 7.18 8.18
CA CYS A 167 9.97 7.48 9.58
C CYS A 167 9.59 6.31 10.51
N ALA A 168 8.38 5.78 10.36
CA ALA A 168 7.91 4.67 11.18
C ALA A 168 8.60 3.35 10.85
N LEU A 169 8.84 3.06 9.56
CA LEU A 169 9.54 1.84 9.12
C LEU A 169 10.94 1.74 9.72
N LEU A 170 11.67 2.85 9.76
CA LEU A 170 13.08 2.89 10.14
C LEU A 170 13.31 3.26 11.61
N HIS A 171 12.27 3.57 12.37
CA HIS A 171 12.38 3.97 13.78
C HIS A 171 13.19 2.98 14.63
N SER A 172 12.93 1.68 14.46
CA SER A 172 13.62 0.61 15.20
C SER A 172 14.89 0.09 14.53
N LEU A 173 15.40 0.77 13.50
CA LEU A 173 16.53 0.29 12.68
C LEU A 173 17.78 -0.01 13.50
N GLY A 174 18.12 0.86 14.48
CA GLY A 174 19.27 0.63 15.35
C GLY A 174 19.08 -0.55 16.28
N GLU A 175 17.87 -0.76 16.81
CA GLU A 175 17.56 -1.92 17.65
C GLU A 175 17.68 -3.22 16.84
N ILE A 176 17.10 -3.24 15.64
CA ILE A 176 17.22 -4.37 14.70
C ILE A 176 18.70 -4.63 14.38
N THR A 177 19.47 -3.59 14.09
CA THR A 177 20.91 -3.71 13.78
C THR A 177 21.70 -4.24 14.96
N VAL A 178 21.47 -3.72 16.17
CA VAL A 178 22.15 -4.21 17.40
C VAL A 178 21.79 -5.67 17.66
N ALA A 179 20.52 -6.03 17.57
CA ALA A 179 20.06 -7.41 17.75
C ALA A 179 20.66 -8.37 16.72
N TYR A 180 20.89 -7.90 15.50
CA TYR A 180 21.46 -8.68 14.41
C TYR A 180 23.00 -8.85 14.52
N VAL A 181 23.70 -7.75 14.78
CA VAL A 181 25.17 -7.71 14.77
C VAL A 181 25.78 -8.10 16.12
N LEU A 182 25.11 -7.74 17.22
CA LEU A 182 25.56 -7.94 18.60
C LEU A 182 24.49 -8.70 19.40
N PRO A 183 24.07 -9.93 18.99
CA PRO A 183 22.95 -10.66 19.58
C PRO A 183 23.15 -10.96 21.08
N ASP A 184 24.38 -11.28 21.51
CA ASP A 184 24.67 -11.56 22.92
C ASP A 184 24.50 -10.33 23.81
N GLU A 185 24.95 -9.17 23.34
CA GLU A 185 24.76 -7.90 24.02
C GLU A 185 23.28 -7.51 24.07
N TYR A 186 22.56 -7.73 22.98
CA TYR A 186 21.12 -7.45 22.96
C TYR A 186 20.36 -8.34 23.96
N LEU A 187 20.63 -9.64 23.99
CA LEU A 187 20.06 -10.55 24.97
C LEU A 187 20.42 -10.16 26.41
N ARG A 188 21.65 -9.68 26.63
CA ARG A 188 22.08 -9.17 27.92
C ARG A 188 21.31 -7.93 28.35
N ILE A 189 21.02 -7.01 27.43
CA ILE A 189 20.15 -5.84 27.72
C ILE A 189 18.76 -6.33 28.14
N LEU A 190 18.16 -7.27 27.40
CA LEU A 190 16.85 -7.82 27.74
C LEU A 190 16.84 -8.50 29.11
N GLU A 191 17.89 -9.26 29.47
CA GLU A 191 18.04 -9.87 30.80
C GLU A 191 18.08 -8.81 31.92
N LEU A 192 18.89 -7.76 31.72
CA LEU A 192 19.00 -6.68 32.72
C LEU A 192 17.66 -5.97 32.95
N VAL A 193 16.88 -5.76 31.87
CA VAL A 193 15.56 -5.12 31.96
C VAL A 193 14.53 -6.06 32.57
N ARG A 194 14.37 -7.27 32.03
CA ARG A 194 13.27 -8.18 32.39
C ARG A 194 13.49 -8.89 33.73
N VAL A 195 14.75 -9.27 34.03
CA VAL A 195 15.07 -10.10 35.20
C VAL A 195 15.62 -9.24 36.35
N LYS A 196 16.47 -8.25 36.05
CA LYS A 196 17.12 -7.45 37.08
C LYS A 196 16.44 -6.10 37.34
N GLY A 197 15.38 -5.76 36.62
CA GLY A 197 14.58 -4.55 36.83
C GLY A 197 15.31 -3.23 36.51
N HIS A 198 16.37 -3.26 35.69
CA HIS A 198 17.02 -2.05 35.24
C HIS A 198 16.12 -1.29 34.25
N SER A 199 16.22 0.04 34.24
CA SER A 199 15.63 0.79 33.14
C SER A 199 16.34 0.45 31.83
N ARG A 200 15.63 0.55 30.69
CA ARG A 200 16.20 0.28 29.37
C ARG A 200 17.47 1.10 29.13
N ALA A 201 17.45 2.40 29.46
CA ALA A 201 18.59 3.29 29.31
C ALA A 201 19.79 2.86 30.14
N GLN A 202 19.58 2.40 31.40
CA GLN A 202 20.65 1.88 32.24
C GLN A 202 21.26 0.60 31.69
N ALA A 203 20.42 -0.32 31.20
CA ALA A 203 20.88 -1.56 30.57
C ALA A 203 21.71 -1.31 29.31
N GLU A 204 21.24 -0.45 28.43
CA GLU A 204 21.96 -0.04 27.22
C GLU A 204 23.31 0.61 27.54
N GLN A 205 23.32 1.57 28.49
CA GLN A 205 24.55 2.21 28.92
C GLN A 205 25.54 1.21 29.53
N THR A 206 25.07 0.23 30.27
CA THR A 206 25.91 -0.78 30.93
C THR A 206 26.54 -1.73 29.90
N VAL A 207 25.75 -2.15 28.89
CA VAL A 207 26.18 -3.19 27.93
C VAL A 207 26.87 -2.61 26.70
N LEU A 208 26.34 -1.49 26.17
CA LEU A 208 26.82 -0.88 24.93
C LEU A 208 27.67 0.37 25.15
N GLY A 209 27.64 0.96 26.35
CA GLY A 209 28.28 2.26 26.63
C GLY A 209 27.58 3.43 25.93
N THR A 210 26.39 3.23 25.36
CA THR A 210 25.63 4.21 24.63
C THR A 210 24.17 3.76 24.50
N SER A 211 23.27 4.67 24.10
CA SER A 211 21.89 4.31 23.82
C SER A 211 21.70 3.76 22.39
N ILE A 212 20.75 2.86 22.21
CA ILE A 212 20.34 2.35 20.89
C ILE A 212 19.83 3.49 20.00
N VAL A 213 19.14 4.48 20.54
CA VAL A 213 18.70 5.68 19.82
C VAL A 213 19.88 6.41 19.16
N ARG A 214 20.98 6.61 19.90
CA ARG A 214 22.17 7.25 19.35
C ARG A 214 22.82 6.41 18.25
N ILE A 215 22.87 5.10 18.43
CA ILE A 215 23.31 4.16 17.39
C ILE A 215 22.44 4.30 16.15
N SER A 216 21.10 4.30 16.31
CA SER A 216 20.14 4.46 15.21
C SER A 216 20.40 5.73 14.41
N GLN A 217 20.53 6.85 15.08
CA GLN A 217 20.76 8.16 14.45
C GLN A 217 22.10 8.23 13.71
N GLU A 218 23.16 7.68 14.31
CA GLU A 218 24.49 7.66 13.68
C GLU A 218 24.53 6.76 12.44
N LEU A 219 23.89 5.58 12.50
CA LEU A 219 23.74 4.70 11.35
C LEU A 219 22.92 5.38 10.25
N ALA A 220 21.77 5.96 10.59
CA ALA A 220 20.91 6.64 9.62
C ALA A 220 21.62 7.82 8.94
N ASN A 221 22.40 8.59 9.69
CA ASN A 221 23.23 9.66 9.13
C ASN A 221 24.32 9.11 8.19
N SER A 222 25.00 8.02 8.57
CA SER A 222 26.04 7.39 7.74
C SER A 222 25.49 6.85 6.42
N TRP A 223 24.20 6.52 6.38
CA TRP A 223 23.47 6.06 5.21
C TRP A 223 22.72 7.18 4.48
N GLU A 224 22.99 8.43 4.82
CA GLU A 224 22.44 9.61 4.17
C GLU A 224 20.90 9.68 4.19
N PHE A 225 20.26 9.22 5.28
CA PHE A 225 18.84 9.45 5.47
C PHE A 225 18.54 10.91 5.79
N PRO A 226 17.38 11.45 5.37
CA PRO A 226 17.03 12.83 5.67
C PRO A 226 16.96 13.11 7.18
N PRO A 227 17.26 14.35 7.62
CA PRO A 227 17.15 14.73 9.03
C PRO A 227 15.77 14.49 9.64
N SER A 228 14.71 14.59 8.85
CA SER A 228 13.33 14.27 9.26
C SER A 228 13.21 12.82 9.73
N VAL A 229 13.81 11.87 9.03
CA VAL A 229 13.84 10.44 9.44
C VAL A 229 14.73 10.24 10.66
N VAL A 230 15.94 10.81 10.67
CA VAL A 230 16.89 10.68 11.78
C VAL A 230 16.30 11.19 13.10
N ASN A 231 15.59 12.31 13.05
CA ASN A 231 15.00 12.93 14.24
C ASN A 231 13.86 12.10 14.84
N THR A 232 13.11 11.35 14.03
CA THR A 232 12.01 10.48 14.53
C THR A 232 12.51 9.23 15.25
N MET A 233 13.80 8.90 15.19
CA MET A 233 14.39 7.78 15.93
C MET A 233 14.52 8.08 17.43
N ALA A 234 14.39 9.34 17.85
CA ALA A 234 14.35 9.72 19.25
C ALA A 234 12.95 9.43 19.86
N PRO A 235 12.87 9.08 21.16
CA PRO A 235 11.59 8.91 21.82
C PRO A 235 10.78 10.21 21.83
N SER A 236 9.45 10.08 21.75
CA SER A 236 8.54 11.23 21.83
C SER A 236 8.67 11.95 23.19
N PRO A 237 8.43 13.28 23.22
CA PRO A 237 8.32 14.00 24.47
C PRO A 237 7.26 13.39 25.40
N SER A 238 7.57 13.25 26.68
CA SER A 238 6.70 12.60 27.68
C SER A 238 5.41 13.37 28.02
N LYS A 239 5.23 14.58 27.51
CA LYS A 239 4.02 15.41 27.73
C LYS A 239 3.47 15.95 26.43
N ILE A 240 2.43 15.31 25.93
CA ILE A 240 1.65 15.76 24.78
C ILE A 240 0.32 16.30 25.32
N THR A 241 0.12 17.61 25.19
CA THR A 241 -1.07 18.31 25.71
C THR A 241 -2.01 18.84 24.63
N ARG A 242 -1.61 18.79 23.36
CA ARG A 242 -2.36 19.33 22.21
C ARG A 242 -1.90 18.68 20.91
N PRO A 243 -2.71 18.74 19.85
CA PRO A 243 -2.34 18.24 18.52
C PRO A 243 -1.03 18.85 18.02
N ALA A 244 -0.26 18.04 17.29
CA ALA A 244 0.98 18.48 16.68
C ALA A 244 0.69 19.54 15.60
N ARG A 245 1.45 20.65 15.63
CA ARG A 245 1.22 21.79 14.73
C ARG A 245 2.04 21.75 13.46
N ASP A 246 3.12 21.01 13.47
CA ASP A 246 4.05 20.90 12.37
C ASP A 246 4.34 19.43 12.05
N HIS A 247 4.77 19.17 10.82
CA HIS A 247 5.01 17.85 10.29
C HIS A 247 6.08 17.06 11.06
N VAL A 248 7.15 17.73 11.52
CA VAL A 248 8.26 17.07 12.23
C VAL A 248 7.80 16.59 13.59
N SER A 249 7.12 17.45 14.35
CA SER A 249 6.55 17.10 15.67
C SER A 249 5.48 16.00 15.54
N PHE A 250 4.66 16.05 14.48
CA PHE A 250 3.69 15.00 14.19
C PHE A 250 4.39 13.66 13.98
N ASN A 251 5.31 13.59 13.01
CA ASN A 251 6.01 12.35 12.67
C ASN A 251 6.79 11.77 13.86
N SER A 252 7.49 12.60 14.63
CA SER A 252 8.21 12.14 15.82
C SER A 252 7.27 11.53 16.85
N SER A 253 6.16 12.22 17.16
CA SER A 253 5.23 11.77 18.19
C SER A 253 4.45 10.54 17.75
N ILE A 254 3.84 10.56 16.56
CA ILE A 254 3.01 9.46 16.09
C ILE A 254 3.82 8.18 15.86
N THR A 255 5.04 8.30 15.33
CA THR A 255 5.95 7.17 15.13
C THR A 255 6.29 6.50 16.46
N SER A 256 6.78 7.28 17.44
CA SER A 256 7.16 6.75 18.75
C SER A 256 5.97 6.11 19.46
N LEU A 257 4.81 6.77 19.49
CA LEU A 257 3.59 6.24 20.12
C LEU A 257 3.08 4.97 19.44
N THR A 258 3.15 4.91 18.11
CA THR A 258 2.73 3.71 17.38
C THR A 258 3.64 2.52 17.67
N HIS A 259 4.96 2.73 17.77
CA HIS A 259 5.88 1.67 18.20
C HIS A 259 5.62 1.23 19.62
N GLN A 260 5.36 2.15 20.57
CA GLN A 260 4.97 1.82 21.94
C GLN A 260 3.67 1.01 22.00
N LEU A 261 2.66 1.37 21.19
CA LEU A 261 1.41 0.64 21.09
C LEU A 261 1.64 -0.80 20.63
N LEU A 262 2.45 -0.98 19.57
CA LEU A 262 2.79 -2.31 19.05
C LEU A 262 3.66 -3.11 20.03
N ASP A 263 4.56 -2.46 20.77
CA ASP A 263 5.32 -3.11 21.82
C ASP A 263 4.40 -3.64 22.92
N ASN A 264 3.44 -2.84 23.38
CA ASN A 264 2.44 -3.28 24.38
C ASN A 264 1.56 -4.40 23.85
N LEU A 265 1.23 -4.40 22.55
CA LEU A 265 0.39 -5.43 21.93
C LEU A 265 1.12 -6.77 21.74
N TYR A 266 2.41 -6.74 21.34
CA TYR A 266 3.19 -7.94 20.99
C TYR A 266 4.08 -8.48 22.11
N ASN A 267 4.28 -7.73 23.19
CA ASN A 267 5.05 -8.21 24.35
C ASN A 267 4.16 -8.95 25.34
N ASP A 268 4.66 -10.07 25.88
CA ASP A 268 3.92 -10.93 26.83
C ASP A 268 3.61 -10.23 28.17
N ALA A 269 4.43 -9.24 28.55
CA ALA A 269 4.28 -8.42 29.75
C ALA A 269 3.59 -7.07 29.50
N GLY A 270 2.89 -6.93 28.35
CA GLY A 270 2.22 -5.67 28.00
C GLY A 270 1.18 -5.27 29.04
N ASP A 271 1.29 -4.04 29.54
CA ASP A 271 0.39 -3.45 30.52
C ASP A 271 -0.84 -2.85 29.80
N ASN A 272 -2.03 -3.20 30.28
CA ASN A 272 -3.28 -2.74 29.71
C ASN A 272 -3.49 -1.24 29.87
N ASP A 273 -3.07 -0.68 31.01
CA ASP A 273 -3.19 0.75 31.29
C ASP A 273 -2.28 1.54 30.35
N GLN A 274 -1.04 1.08 30.12
CA GLN A 274 -0.12 1.70 29.16
C GLN A 274 -0.66 1.69 27.72
N MET A 275 -1.39 0.67 27.31
CA MET A 275 -2.00 0.62 25.98
C MET A 275 -3.11 1.67 25.84
N SER A 276 -3.96 1.81 26.85
CA SER A 276 -5.01 2.84 26.88
C SER A 276 -4.43 4.25 26.87
N ASP A 277 -3.41 4.50 27.72
CA ASP A 277 -2.71 5.77 27.78
C ASP A 277 -2.05 6.13 26.42
N THR A 278 -1.46 5.13 25.76
CA THR A 278 -0.83 5.34 24.45
C THR A 278 -1.85 5.72 23.38
N LEU A 279 -3.03 5.09 23.37
CA LEU A 279 -4.12 5.45 22.46
C LEU A 279 -4.63 6.87 22.73
N GLU A 280 -4.83 7.24 23.97
CA GLU A 280 -5.21 8.60 24.36
C GLU A 280 -4.17 9.64 23.88
N LEU A 281 -2.87 9.31 23.98
CA LEU A 281 -1.81 10.18 23.47
C LEU A 281 -1.83 10.27 21.94
N ILE A 282 -2.09 9.17 21.22
CA ILE A 282 -2.27 9.18 19.76
C ILE A 282 -3.46 10.08 19.40
N SER A 283 -4.58 9.96 20.09
CA SER A 283 -5.76 10.82 19.91
C SER A 283 -5.44 12.30 20.15
N LYS A 284 -4.67 12.61 21.17
CA LYS A 284 -4.21 13.99 21.45
C LYS A 284 -3.28 14.55 20.36
N VAL A 285 -2.34 13.75 19.86
CA VAL A 285 -1.41 14.16 18.77
C VAL A 285 -2.17 14.43 17.47
N THR A 286 -3.10 13.55 17.14
CA THR A 286 -3.84 13.57 15.87
C THR A 286 -5.04 14.52 15.88
N GLY A 287 -5.62 14.79 17.06
CA GLY A 287 -6.89 15.49 17.21
C GLY A 287 -8.11 14.62 16.84
N LEU A 288 -7.91 13.32 16.62
CA LEU A 288 -8.97 12.34 16.37
C LEU A 288 -9.51 11.81 17.70
N ASN A 289 -10.76 11.34 17.75
CA ASN A 289 -11.25 10.63 18.94
C ASN A 289 -10.77 9.16 18.95
N ASP A 290 -10.74 8.56 20.14
CA ASP A 290 -10.20 7.21 20.36
C ASP A 290 -10.86 6.16 19.46
N GLY A 291 -12.17 6.21 19.28
CA GLY A 291 -12.89 5.27 18.40
C GLY A 291 -12.50 5.39 16.94
N MET A 292 -12.18 6.59 16.46
CA MET A 292 -11.66 6.78 15.09
C MET A 292 -10.24 6.20 14.97
N VAL A 293 -9.39 6.45 15.96
CA VAL A 293 -8.01 5.89 16.00
C VAL A 293 -8.07 4.36 16.00
N GLU A 294 -8.88 3.75 16.87
CA GLU A 294 -9.08 2.29 16.90
C GLU A 294 -9.53 1.73 15.54
N ASN A 295 -10.49 2.38 14.89
CA ASN A 295 -11.00 1.94 13.58
C ASN A 295 -9.92 2.02 12.51
N TYR A 296 -9.17 3.12 12.43
CA TYR A 296 -8.11 3.29 11.43
C TYR A 296 -6.97 2.27 11.65
N LEU A 297 -6.57 2.04 12.90
CA LEU A 297 -5.55 1.03 13.21
C LEU A 297 -6.03 -0.39 12.87
N SER A 298 -7.29 -0.70 13.13
CA SER A 298 -7.88 -2.00 12.78
C SER A 298 -7.95 -2.22 11.28
N GLU A 299 -8.32 -1.20 10.51
CA GLU A 299 -8.37 -1.25 9.05
C GLU A 299 -6.96 -1.37 8.45
N SER A 300 -6.01 -0.57 8.93
CA SER A 300 -4.62 -0.63 8.52
C SER A 300 -3.99 -1.98 8.81
N PHE A 301 -4.30 -2.59 9.97
CA PHE A 301 -3.85 -3.94 10.30
C PHE A 301 -4.39 -4.97 9.30
N ARG A 302 -5.69 -4.94 9.01
CA ARG A 302 -6.32 -5.84 8.04
C ARG A 302 -5.66 -5.75 6.67
N MET A 303 -5.37 -4.53 6.21
CA MET A 303 -4.67 -4.28 4.94
C MET A 303 -3.24 -4.80 4.98
N SER A 304 -2.53 -4.58 6.08
CA SER A 304 -1.17 -5.08 6.26
C SER A 304 -1.11 -6.61 6.26
N CYS A 305 -2.10 -7.30 6.83
CA CYS A 305 -2.19 -8.77 6.77
C CYS A 305 -2.30 -9.28 5.33
N SER A 306 -3.10 -8.62 4.49
CA SER A 306 -3.29 -9.04 3.09
C SER A 306 -2.02 -8.92 2.23
N LEU A 307 -1.10 -8.03 2.61
CA LEU A 307 0.14 -7.79 1.89
C LEU A 307 1.37 -8.49 2.49
N ALA A 308 1.28 -8.99 3.71
CA ALA A 308 2.43 -9.48 4.47
C ALA A 308 3.21 -10.59 3.75
N SER A 309 2.51 -11.52 3.08
CA SER A 309 3.14 -12.61 2.31
C SER A 309 3.94 -12.08 1.12
N GLU A 310 3.49 -11.01 0.47
CA GLU A 310 4.20 -10.39 -0.65
C GLU A 310 5.51 -9.73 -0.20
N TYR A 311 5.55 -9.23 1.03
CA TYR A 311 6.77 -8.75 1.66
C TYR A 311 7.69 -9.86 2.18
N GLY A 312 7.23 -11.12 2.19
CA GLY A 312 7.98 -12.25 2.72
C GLY A 312 7.87 -12.40 4.24
N LEU A 313 6.94 -11.70 4.88
CA LEU A 313 6.70 -11.82 6.32
C LEU A 313 5.87 -13.08 6.64
N ASN A 314 6.25 -13.76 7.72
CA ASN A 314 5.49 -14.89 8.21
C ASN A 314 4.20 -14.39 8.89
N LYS A 315 3.04 -14.71 8.31
CA LYS A 315 1.72 -14.29 8.83
C LYS A 315 1.45 -14.70 10.27
N LYS A 316 2.03 -15.81 10.73
CA LYS A 316 1.91 -16.23 12.13
C LYS A 316 2.50 -15.23 13.11
N LEU A 317 3.53 -14.47 12.69
CA LEU A 317 4.14 -13.44 13.52
C LEU A 317 3.30 -12.15 13.60
N LEU A 318 2.30 -12.00 12.71
CA LEU A 318 1.32 -10.91 12.78
C LEU A 318 0.27 -11.13 13.88
N GLN A 319 0.14 -12.34 14.40
CA GLN A 319 -0.83 -12.65 15.45
C GLN A 319 -0.27 -12.30 16.83
N PRO A 320 -0.83 -11.28 17.52
CA PRO A 320 -0.42 -10.98 18.90
C PRO A 320 -0.84 -12.13 19.83
N GLN A 321 -0.02 -12.42 20.81
CA GLN A 321 -0.36 -13.42 21.82
C GLN A 321 -1.37 -12.87 22.83
N LEU A 322 -2.30 -13.73 23.27
CA LEU A 322 -3.24 -13.37 24.34
C LEU A 322 -2.52 -13.41 25.70
N SER A 323 -2.76 -12.40 26.52
CA SER A 323 -2.29 -12.38 27.90
C SER A 323 -3.33 -12.99 28.85
N SER A 324 -2.93 -13.33 30.07
CA SER A 324 -3.75 -14.03 31.07
C SER A 324 -4.92 -13.22 31.66
N GLY A 325 -5.18 -11.98 31.23
CA GLY A 325 -6.29 -11.14 31.70
C GLY A 325 -7.50 -11.21 30.74
N GLU A 326 -8.64 -11.73 31.19
CA GLU A 326 -9.89 -11.65 30.41
C GLU A 326 -10.46 -10.23 30.38
N GLY A 327 -10.95 -9.78 29.21
CA GLY A 327 -11.68 -8.50 29.06
C GLY A 327 -10.84 -7.25 28.90
N THR A 328 -9.53 -7.36 28.86
CA THR A 328 -8.63 -6.21 28.66
C THR A 328 -8.67 -5.68 27.22
N MET A 329 -8.43 -4.37 27.02
CA MET A 329 -8.33 -3.74 25.71
C MET A 329 -7.28 -4.42 24.82
N ARG A 330 -6.12 -4.77 25.40
CA ARG A 330 -5.06 -5.53 24.72
C ARG A 330 -5.56 -6.86 24.17
N ASN A 331 -6.30 -7.65 24.98
CA ASN A 331 -6.84 -8.94 24.56
C ASN A 331 -7.98 -8.77 23.52
N LYS A 332 -8.79 -7.71 23.60
CA LYS A 332 -9.77 -7.35 22.57
C LYS A 332 -9.05 -7.17 21.22
N TRP A 333 -8.00 -6.37 21.18
CA TRP A 333 -7.21 -6.11 19.96
C TRP A 333 -6.44 -7.35 19.50
N ALA A 334 -5.83 -8.10 20.41
CA ALA A 334 -5.13 -9.33 20.08
C ALA A 334 -6.06 -10.36 19.41
N ARG A 335 -7.29 -10.52 19.92
CA ARG A 335 -8.32 -11.39 19.28
C ARG A 335 -8.72 -10.88 17.91
N GLN A 336 -8.98 -9.59 17.78
CA GLN A 336 -9.38 -8.97 16.52
C GLN A 336 -8.27 -9.08 15.47
N PHE A 337 -7.04 -8.82 15.85
CA PHE A 337 -5.88 -8.91 14.94
C PHE A 337 -5.57 -10.37 14.56
N SER A 338 -5.64 -11.30 15.51
CA SER A 338 -5.51 -12.73 15.22
C SER A 338 -6.60 -13.22 14.26
N TYR A 339 -7.83 -12.72 14.39
CA TYR A 339 -8.91 -13.03 13.47
C TYR A 339 -8.61 -12.53 12.05
N TYR A 340 -8.17 -11.28 11.87
CA TYR A 340 -7.83 -10.76 10.54
C TYR A 340 -6.65 -11.51 9.90
N ALA A 341 -5.63 -11.85 10.68
CA ALA A 341 -4.49 -12.61 10.18
C ALA A 341 -4.87 -14.03 9.73
N SER A 342 -5.85 -14.66 10.39
CA SER A 342 -6.34 -16.01 10.05
C SER A 342 -7.33 -16.03 8.88
N MET A 343 -8.16 -15.00 8.71
CA MET A 343 -9.12 -14.92 7.58
C MET A 343 -8.42 -14.93 6.23
N ASP A 344 -7.28 -14.28 6.15
CA ASP A 344 -6.52 -14.18 4.91
C ASP A 344 -5.85 -15.52 4.54
N GLU A 345 -5.54 -16.37 5.52
CA GLU A 345 -5.08 -17.75 5.29
C GLU A 345 -6.17 -18.65 4.67
N GLN A 346 -7.43 -18.47 5.07
CA GLN A 346 -8.56 -19.24 4.54
C GLN A 346 -8.91 -18.84 3.11
N SER A 347 -8.80 -17.55 2.76
CA SER A 347 -8.97 -17.06 1.38
C SER A 347 -7.87 -17.60 0.44
N ALA A 348 -6.63 -17.72 0.91
CA ALA A 348 -5.52 -18.30 0.15
C ALA A 348 -5.65 -19.82 -0.03
N ALA A 349 -6.22 -20.52 0.94
CA ALA A 349 -6.47 -21.99 0.88
C ALA A 349 -7.67 -22.35 0.00
N ALA A 350 -8.63 -21.45 -0.19
CA ALA A 350 -9.82 -21.65 -1.02
C ALA A 350 -9.55 -21.47 -2.52
N ASN A 351 -8.40 -20.91 -2.93
CA ASN A 351 -7.94 -20.79 -4.33
C ASN A 351 -6.57 -21.47 -4.54
N PRO A 352 -6.51 -22.82 -4.65
CA PRO A 352 -5.24 -23.51 -4.85
C PRO A 352 -4.73 -23.56 -6.30
N SER A 353 -5.18 -22.69 -7.17
CA SER A 353 -4.72 -22.64 -8.56
C SER A 353 -3.88 -21.40 -8.81
N GLU A 354 -2.58 -21.50 -8.56
CA GLU A 354 -1.47 -20.88 -9.28
C GLU A 354 -0.15 -20.90 -8.45
N SER A 355 0.24 -22.06 -7.99
CA SER A 355 1.65 -22.32 -7.62
C SER A 355 2.26 -23.26 -8.64
N THR A 356 2.91 -22.72 -9.64
CA THR A 356 3.78 -23.47 -10.54
C THR A 356 5.11 -23.75 -9.84
N PRO A 357 5.60 -24.99 -9.83
CA PRO A 357 6.87 -25.32 -9.19
C PRO A 357 8.05 -24.78 -10.01
N SER A 358 9.04 -24.26 -9.32
CA SER A 358 10.36 -23.95 -9.88
C SER A 358 10.98 -25.20 -10.47
N ALA A 359 11.06 -25.27 -11.80
CA ALA A 359 11.84 -26.28 -12.48
C ALA A 359 13.31 -25.85 -12.57
N ASN A 360 14.17 -26.62 -11.92
CA ASN A 360 15.60 -26.67 -12.17
C ASN A 360 15.84 -27.01 -13.65
N LEU A 361 16.47 -26.12 -14.38
CA LEU A 361 17.02 -26.39 -15.71
C LEU A 361 18.53 -26.49 -15.62
N SER A 362 19.00 -27.74 -15.61
CA SER A 362 20.36 -28.08 -16.02
C SER A 362 20.45 -28.06 -17.53
N ALA A 363 21.44 -27.38 -18.06
CA ALA A 363 21.78 -27.34 -19.46
C ALA A 363 22.34 -28.70 -19.94
N LYS A 364 21.89 -29.18 -21.09
CA LYS A 364 22.69 -29.89 -22.08
C LYS A 364 21.99 -30.01 -23.44
N ASP A 365 22.61 -29.37 -24.41
CA ASP A 365 22.93 -29.74 -25.81
C ASP A 365 21.90 -30.24 -26.81
N VAL A 366 22.02 -29.59 -27.98
CA VAL A 366 21.99 -30.07 -29.37
C VAL A 366 20.76 -29.77 -30.23
N ASN A 367 21.05 -28.94 -31.25
CA ASN A 367 20.39 -28.60 -32.51
C ASN A 367 20.35 -29.77 -33.51
N PRO A 368 19.90 -29.63 -34.76
CA PRO A 368 18.63 -29.16 -35.34
C PRO A 368 18.05 -30.17 -36.41
N ALA A 369 16.89 -29.94 -36.94
CA ALA A 369 16.51 -29.97 -38.37
C ALA A 369 15.05 -30.30 -38.65
N ALA A 370 14.47 -29.43 -39.45
CA ALA A 370 13.63 -29.62 -40.65
C ALA A 370 12.24 -30.29 -40.59
N ASP A 371 11.29 -29.53 -40.98
CA ASP A 371 10.46 -29.64 -42.19
C ASP A 371 8.98 -30.01 -42.04
N SER A 372 8.20 -29.23 -42.82
CA SER A 372 6.94 -29.50 -43.54
C SER A 372 5.57 -29.35 -42.88
N SER A 373 4.85 -28.56 -43.58
CA SER A 373 3.49 -28.02 -43.56
C SER A 373 2.31 -29.04 -43.56
N PRO A 374 1.05 -28.53 -43.56
CA PRO A 374 -0.15 -29.23 -43.08
C PRO A 374 -0.96 -29.98 -44.15
N PRO A 375 -2.03 -30.64 -43.80
CA PRO A 375 -3.26 -30.44 -44.57
C PRO A 375 -4.60 -30.38 -43.81
N SER A 376 -5.39 -29.52 -44.34
CA SER A 376 -6.82 -29.33 -44.58
C SER A 376 -7.87 -30.40 -44.23
N ASN A 377 -9.02 -29.82 -43.79
CA ASN A 377 -10.41 -30.18 -44.10
C ASN A 377 -10.96 -31.61 -43.92
N ARG A 378 -12.06 -31.70 -43.18
CA ARG A 378 -13.36 -32.13 -43.73
C ARG A 378 -14.53 -31.96 -42.75
N THR A 379 -15.56 -31.35 -43.31
CA THR A 379 -16.97 -31.23 -42.92
C THR A 379 -17.69 -32.59 -42.88
N LEU A 380 -18.71 -32.76 -42.01
CA LEU A 380 -20.00 -33.46 -42.22
C LEU A 380 -20.89 -33.27 -40.99
N VAL A 381 -21.94 -32.58 -41.13
CA VAL A 381 -23.39 -32.65 -41.22
C VAL A 381 -24.05 -33.90 -40.59
N GLY A 382 -25.08 -33.68 -39.76
CA GLY A 382 -26.09 -34.71 -39.43
C GLY A 382 -26.84 -34.45 -38.13
N ASP A 383 -27.97 -33.76 -38.22
CA ASP A 383 -29.33 -34.02 -37.72
C ASP A 383 -29.67 -34.15 -36.22
N THR A 384 -30.61 -33.27 -35.85
CA THR A 384 -31.54 -33.27 -34.71
C THR A 384 -32.55 -34.45 -34.74
N PRO A 385 -33.26 -34.88 -33.66
CA PRO A 385 -34.32 -34.02 -33.11
C PRO A 385 -34.58 -34.10 -31.59
N ALA A 386 -35.35 -33.10 -31.20
CA ALA A 386 -35.98 -32.77 -29.93
C ALA A 386 -36.56 -33.88 -29.03
N LEU A 387 -36.60 -33.57 -27.72
CA LEU A 387 -37.79 -33.63 -26.83
C LEU A 387 -37.42 -33.11 -25.44
N SER A 388 -38.13 -32.06 -25.02
CA SER A 388 -38.27 -31.62 -23.62
C SER A 388 -39.25 -32.54 -22.86
N PRO A 389 -39.28 -32.61 -21.52
CA PRO A 389 -39.85 -31.53 -20.72
C PRO A 389 -39.35 -31.33 -19.26
N THR A 390 -39.59 -30.09 -18.81
CA THR A 390 -39.99 -29.63 -17.46
C THR A 390 -39.14 -29.86 -16.23
N ALA A 391 -38.64 -28.75 -15.77
CA ALA A 391 -38.86 -27.98 -14.53
C ALA A 391 -38.22 -28.45 -13.22
N THR A 392 -37.37 -27.70 -12.65
CA THR A 392 -37.56 -26.98 -11.38
C THR A 392 -36.38 -26.04 -11.14
N SER A 393 -36.68 -24.80 -10.94
CA SER A 393 -35.78 -23.67 -10.75
C SER A 393 -35.17 -23.66 -9.35
N SER A 394 -33.85 -23.51 -9.29
CA SER A 394 -33.13 -22.90 -8.18
C SER A 394 -32.27 -21.77 -8.73
N PRO A 395 -32.19 -20.60 -8.11
CA PRO A 395 -31.51 -19.44 -8.70
C PRO A 395 -30.01 -19.63 -8.72
N GLN A 396 -29.43 -19.61 -9.92
CA GLN A 396 -28.00 -19.42 -10.12
C GLN A 396 -27.66 -17.94 -9.95
N PRO A 397 -26.47 -17.60 -9.42
CA PRO A 397 -26.02 -16.22 -9.36
C PRO A 397 -25.79 -15.68 -10.77
N ASP A 398 -26.21 -14.44 -10.97
CA ASP A 398 -26.15 -13.70 -12.22
C ASP A 398 -24.76 -13.78 -12.88
N LYS A 399 -24.72 -14.29 -14.09
CA LYS A 399 -23.60 -14.11 -15.00
C LYS A 399 -23.53 -12.63 -15.35
N ALA A 400 -22.48 -11.95 -14.93
CA ALA A 400 -22.16 -10.60 -15.37
C ALA A 400 -22.23 -10.56 -16.91
N ALA A 401 -23.00 -9.61 -17.44
CA ALA A 401 -23.07 -9.34 -18.87
C ALA A 401 -21.67 -9.00 -19.40
N PRO A 402 -21.32 -9.36 -20.66
CA PRO A 402 -20.02 -9.06 -21.20
C PRO A 402 -19.78 -7.55 -21.20
N SER A 403 -18.71 -7.11 -20.55
CA SER A 403 -18.26 -5.72 -20.54
C SER A 403 -18.05 -5.24 -21.98
N HIS A 404 -18.69 -4.14 -22.40
CA HIS A 404 -18.47 -3.49 -23.70
C HIS A 404 -17.12 -2.77 -23.77
N ALA A 405 -16.37 -2.75 -22.69
CA ALA A 405 -15.03 -2.20 -22.60
C ALA A 405 -14.02 -3.03 -23.41
N ASN A 406 -13.14 -2.36 -24.14
CA ASN A 406 -12.04 -2.97 -24.86
C ASN A 406 -10.71 -2.77 -24.13
N PRO A 407 -10.24 -3.73 -23.33
CA PRO A 407 -9.05 -3.57 -22.50
C PRO A 407 -7.76 -3.28 -23.28
N MET A 408 -7.64 -3.85 -24.50
CA MET A 408 -6.47 -3.60 -25.35
C MET A 408 -6.44 -2.17 -25.87
N LEU A 409 -7.60 -1.64 -26.28
CA LEU A 409 -7.74 -0.27 -26.71
C LEU A 409 -7.59 0.73 -25.56
N GLN A 410 -8.10 0.40 -24.37
CA GLN A 410 -7.86 1.20 -23.17
C GLN A 410 -6.37 1.37 -22.89
N LEU A 411 -5.63 0.25 -22.96
CA LEU A 411 -4.19 0.25 -22.73
C LEU A 411 -3.45 1.12 -23.75
N GLN A 412 -3.79 0.96 -25.04
CA GLN A 412 -3.19 1.76 -26.11
C GLN A 412 -3.46 3.26 -25.90
N ILE A 413 -4.70 3.65 -25.63
CA ILE A 413 -5.05 5.06 -25.47
C ILE A 413 -4.40 5.65 -24.21
N ILE A 414 -4.32 4.90 -23.10
CA ILE A 414 -3.60 5.35 -21.90
C ILE A 414 -2.12 5.58 -22.19
N GLN A 415 -1.48 4.74 -22.99
CA GLN A 415 -0.09 4.94 -23.43
C GLN A 415 0.07 6.21 -24.28
N GLU A 416 -0.87 6.46 -25.20
CA GLU A 416 -0.90 7.68 -26.01
C GLU A 416 -1.07 8.93 -25.12
N ILE A 417 -1.98 8.89 -24.15
CA ILE A 417 -2.19 9.98 -23.17
C ILE A 417 -0.91 10.22 -22.35
N THR A 418 -0.29 9.16 -21.86
CA THR A 418 0.97 9.25 -21.10
C THR A 418 2.08 9.88 -21.95
N GLY A 419 2.17 9.50 -23.23
CA GLY A 419 3.11 10.11 -24.19
C GLY A 419 2.81 11.59 -24.44
N LEU A 420 1.55 12.01 -24.46
CA LEU A 420 1.16 13.43 -24.56
C LEU A 420 1.57 14.20 -23.31
N ILE A 421 1.33 13.67 -22.13
CA ILE A 421 1.70 14.30 -20.85
C ILE A 421 3.22 14.45 -20.75
N THR A 422 3.98 13.40 -21.06
CA THR A 422 5.45 13.38 -20.97
C THR A 422 6.12 14.42 -21.89
N ARG A 423 5.55 14.70 -23.06
CA ARG A 423 6.06 15.75 -23.99
C ARG A 423 5.45 17.12 -23.75
N SER A 424 4.77 17.32 -22.62
CA SER A 424 4.11 18.58 -22.25
C SER A 424 3.16 19.10 -23.35
N ALA A 425 2.37 18.21 -23.95
CA ALA A 425 1.37 18.58 -24.93
C ALA A 425 0.30 19.49 -24.31
N ARG A 426 -0.43 20.20 -25.14
CA ARG A 426 -1.51 21.08 -24.65
C ARG A 426 -2.57 20.25 -23.93
N LEU A 427 -3.07 20.77 -22.78
CA LEU A 427 -4.14 20.10 -22.02
C LEU A 427 -5.36 19.71 -22.87
N SER A 428 -5.70 20.55 -23.87
CA SER A 428 -6.79 20.23 -24.81
C SER A 428 -6.55 18.95 -25.59
N GLU A 429 -5.32 18.68 -26.01
CA GLU A 429 -4.98 17.44 -26.72
C GLU A 429 -5.10 16.22 -25.81
N VAL A 430 -4.65 16.35 -24.55
CA VAL A 430 -4.79 15.30 -23.54
C VAL A 430 -6.27 15.03 -23.25
N PHE A 431 -7.08 16.06 -23.05
CA PHE A 431 -8.51 15.89 -22.75
C PHE A 431 -9.28 15.27 -23.93
N ILE A 432 -8.94 15.59 -25.17
CA ILE A 432 -9.53 14.95 -26.35
C ILE A 432 -9.21 13.44 -26.34
N LYS A 433 -7.97 13.07 -26.00
CA LYS A 433 -7.58 11.66 -25.90
C LYS A 433 -8.23 10.95 -24.72
N VAL A 434 -8.43 11.62 -23.60
CA VAL A 434 -9.18 11.11 -22.44
C VAL A 434 -10.63 10.80 -22.85
N LEU A 435 -11.29 11.72 -23.56
CA LEU A 435 -12.66 11.50 -24.06
C LEU A 435 -12.73 10.31 -25.05
N ASP A 436 -11.75 10.20 -25.97
CA ASP A 436 -11.61 9.06 -26.88
C ASP A 436 -11.47 7.74 -26.11
N GLY A 437 -10.67 7.75 -25.04
CA GLY A 437 -10.46 6.60 -24.16
C GLY A 437 -11.72 6.16 -23.42
N ILE A 438 -12.47 7.11 -22.86
CA ILE A 438 -13.74 6.82 -22.19
C ILE A 438 -14.78 6.31 -23.19
N ASN A 439 -14.88 6.92 -24.37
CA ASN A 439 -15.84 6.51 -25.37
C ASN A 439 -15.49 5.13 -25.96
N ARG A 440 -14.32 4.99 -26.59
CA ARG A 440 -13.94 3.78 -27.35
C ARG A 440 -13.30 2.69 -26.49
N GLY A 441 -12.55 3.11 -25.45
CA GLY A 441 -11.84 2.18 -24.57
C GLY A 441 -12.74 1.63 -23.47
N ALA A 442 -13.39 2.52 -22.70
CA ALA A 442 -14.29 2.12 -21.62
C ALA A 442 -15.70 1.74 -22.12
N GLY A 443 -16.07 2.08 -23.37
CA GLY A 443 -17.32 1.65 -24.00
C GLY A 443 -18.53 2.50 -23.64
N PHE A 444 -18.34 3.76 -23.24
CA PHE A 444 -19.43 4.72 -23.07
C PHE A 444 -19.83 5.31 -24.41
N GLU A 445 -21.12 5.49 -24.63
CA GLU A 445 -21.66 5.93 -25.93
C GLU A 445 -21.56 7.44 -26.11
N ARG A 446 -21.73 8.20 -25.03
CA ARG A 446 -21.62 9.65 -25.00
C ARG A 446 -20.74 10.08 -23.84
N VAL A 447 -19.80 10.94 -24.11
CA VAL A 447 -18.84 11.43 -23.12
C VAL A 447 -18.68 12.94 -23.27
N LEU A 448 -18.67 13.66 -22.17
CA LEU A 448 -18.61 15.11 -22.14
C LEU A 448 -17.59 15.58 -21.09
N LEU A 449 -16.78 16.56 -21.44
CA LEU A 449 -16.02 17.36 -20.48
C LEU A 449 -16.70 18.71 -20.30
N CYS A 450 -17.17 18.94 -19.09
CA CYS A 450 -17.69 20.22 -18.63
C CYS A 450 -16.63 20.97 -17.85
N LEU A 451 -16.47 22.25 -18.11
CA LEU A 451 -15.58 23.14 -17.37
C LEU A 451 -16.35 24.24 -16.66
N VAL A 452 -15.85 24.62 -15.49
CA VAL A 452 -16.34 25.79 -14.74
C VAL A 452 -15.94 27.04 -15.49
N THR A 453 -16.89 27.97 -15.65
CA THR A 453 -16.65 29.27 -16.31
C THR A 453 -15.67 30.15 -15.48
N PRO A 454 -14.94 31.08 -16.10
CA PRO A 454 -13.98 31.92 -15.39
C PRO A 454 -14.58 32.72 -14.23
N ASP A 455 -15.86 33.14 -14.35
CA ASP A 455 -16.62 33.84 -13.31
C ASP A 455 -17.12 32.92 -12.19
N ARG A 456 -16.89 31.59 -12.34
CA ARG A 456 -17.29 30.53 -11.41
C ARG A 456 -18.79 30.41 -11.12
N ARG A 457 -19.61 30.91 -12.05
CA ARG A 457 -21.06 30.88 -11.88
C ARG A 457 -21.77 29.75 -12.61
N HIS A 458 -21.12 29.20 -13.65
CA HIS A 458 -21.68 28.12 -14.47
C HIS A 458 -20.66 27.02 -14.72
N TYR A 459 -21.14 25.82 -15.01
CA TYR A 459 -20.39 24.82 -15.71
C TYR A 459 -20.95 24.64 -17.12
N VAL A 460 -20.05 24.50 -18.11
CA VAL A 460 -20.44 24.41 -19.54
C VAL A 460 -19.70 23.28 -20.21
N GLY A 461 -20.41 22.56 -21.10
CA GLY A 461 -19.82 21.54 -21.97
C GLY A 461 -18.80 22.15 -22.92
N ARG A 462 -17.57 21.65 -22.90
CA ARG A 462 -16.46 22.16 -23.72
C ARG A 462 -16.01 21.19 -24.79
N LEU A 463 -15.90 19.92 -24.45
CA LEU A 463 -15.49 18.87 -25.36
C LEU A 463 -16.47 17.70 -25.24
N ALA A 464 -16.72 17.02 -26.34
CA ALA A 464 -17.58 15.85 -26.36
C ALA A 464 -16.99 14.76 -27.27
N ALA A 465 -17.36 13.50 -27.01
CA ALA A 465 -17.07 12.36 -27.85
C ALA A 465 -18.26 11.38 -27.86
N GLY A 466 -18.38 10.60 -28.91
CA GLY A 466 -19.45 9.61 -29.07
C GLY A 466 -20.66 10.15 -29.83
N GLN A 467 -21.71 9.32 -29.90
CA GLN A 467 -22.92 9.61 -30.66
C GLN A 467 -23.70 10.75 -30.01
N ASP A 468 -24.17 11.74 -30.80
CA ASP A 468 -24.90 12.93 -30.34
C ASP A 468 -24.19 13.78 -29.27
N GLY A 469 -22.84 13.60 -29.12
CA GLY A 469 -22.05 14.32 -28.13
C GLY A 469 -22.10 15.85 -28.28
N ASP A 470 -22.15 16.37 -29.51
CA ASP A 470 -22.22 17.83 -29.74
C ASP A 470 -23.59 18.43 -29.34
N ALA A 471 -24.68 17.71 -29.51
CA ALA A 471 -25.99 18.13 -29.02
C ALA A 471 -26.01 18.16 -27.49
N LEU A 472 -25.45 17.11 -26.88
CA LEU A 472 -25.30 17.02 -25.42
C LEU A 472 -24.42 18.16 -24.88
N LYS A 473 -23.33 18.49 -25.54
CA LYS A 473 -22.44 19.60 -25.20
C LYS A 473 -23.17 20.96 -25.17
N GLN A 474 -24.05 21.21 -26.11
CA GLN A 474 -24.84 22.45 -26.16
C GLN A 474 -25.86 22.52 -25.03
N TYR A 475 -26.43 21.40 -24.64
CA TYR A 475 -27.37 21.33 -23.54
C TYR A 475 -26.72 21.60 -22.18
N PHE A 476 -25.48 21.13 -21.95
CA PHE A 476 -24.78 21.31 -20.68
C PHE A 476 -24.28 22.74 -20.50
N SER A 477 -25.15 23.60 -19.98
CA SER A 477 -24.85 24.95 -19.55
C SER A 477 -25.72 25.32 -18.36
N PHE A 478 -25.27 25.05 -17.13
CA PHE A 478 -26.05 25.17 -15.91
C PHE A 478 -25.37 26.06 -14.86
N PRO A 479 -26.13 26.81 -14.04
CA PRO A 479 -25.57 27.57 -12.93
C PRO A 479 -25.05 26.64 -11.83
N ILE A 480 -23.96 27.01 -11.18
CA ILE A 480 -23.40 26.27 -10.05
C ILE A 480 -24.23 26.57 -8.79
N ASN A 481 -24.96 25.56 -8.31
CA ASN A 481 -25.80 25.66 -7.10
C ASN A 481 -25.62 24.42 -6.21
N PRO A 482 -24.60 24.39 -5.32
CA PRO A 482 -24.27 23.21 -4.51
C PRO A 482 -25.42 22.73 -3.58
N SER A 483 -26.34 23.65 -3.24
CA SER A 483 -27.43 23.32 -2.32
C SER A 483 -28.58 22.53 -2.99
N ASN A 484 -28.70 22.59 -4.32
CA ASN A 484 -29.86 22.08 -5.05
C ASN A 484 -29.51 21.30 -6.33
N ASP A 485 -28.23 21.08 -6.61
CA ASP A 485 -27.80 20.42 -7.83
C ASP A 485 -26.71 19.38 -7.54
N LEU A 486 -26.98 18.15 -7.93
CA LEU A 486 -26.11 17.00 -7.69
C LEU A 486 -24.76 17.13 -8.40
N PHE A 487 -24.73 17.71 -9.63
CA PHE A 487 -23.48 17.96 -10.35
C PHE A 487 -22.63 18.99 -9.63
N SER A 488 -23.25 20.12 -9.24
CA SER A 488 -22.56 21.17 -8.48
C SER A 488 -21.98 20.65 -7.17
N LYS A 489 -22.73 19.80 -6.45
CA LYS A 489 -22.27 19.15 -5.22
C LYS A 489 -21.04 18.27 -5.49
N THR A 490 -21.13 17.36 -6.47
CA THR A 490 -20.02 16.46 -6.84
C THR A 490 -18.75 17.23 -7.28
N ILE A 491 -18.93 18.34 -8.01
CA ILE A 491 -17.80 19.20 -8.44
C ILE A 491 -17.14 19.88 -7.25
N MET A 492 -17.92 20.40 -6.32
CA MET A 492 -17.42 21.17 -5.18
C MET A 492 -16.80 20.29 -4.09
N GLU A 493 -17.41 19.16 -3.77
CA GLU A 493 -16.91 18.22 -2.77
C GLU A 493 -15.71 17.40 -3.31
N GLY A 494 -15.66 17.19 -4.62
CA GLY A 494 -14.67 16.34 -5.28
C GLY A 494 -15.03 14.86 -5.08
N GLY A 495 -15.15 14.11 -6.17
CA GLY A 495 -15.50 12.70 -6.11
C GLY A 495 -16.13 12.22 -7.40
N GLU A 496 -16.70 11.07 -7.31
CA GLU A 496 -17.40 10.36 -8.36
C GLU A 496 -18.86 10.13 -7.96
N LEU A 497 -19.73 10.06 -8.96
CA LEU A 497 -21.15 9.84 -8.78
C LEU A 497 -21.66 8.91 -9.87
N LEU A 498 -22.03 7.70 -9.50
CA LEU A 498 -22.76 6.77 -10.36
C LEU A 498 -24.27 6.89 -10.05
N ILE A 499 -25.05 7.23 -11.05
CA ILE A 499 -26.50 7.25 -10.99
C ILE A 499 -27.03 6.10 -11.84
N SER A 500 -27.58 5.09 -11.17
CA SER A 500 -28.15 3.90 -11.81
C SER A 500 -29.62 4.10 -12.22
N ASP A 501 -30.33 4.99 -11.55
CA ASP A 501 -31.71 5.36 -11.84
C ASP A 501 -31.92 6.86 -11.59
N PRO A 502 -31.90 7.70 -12.63
CA PRO A 502 -32.12 9.14 -12.52
C PRO A 502 -33.60 9.52 -12.33
N GLU A 503 -34.54 8.58 -12.53
CA GLU A 503 -35.96 8.83 -12.33
C GLU A 503 -36.40 8.62 -10.87
N ASP A 504 -35.54 8.08 -10.00
CA ASP A 504 -35.81 8.03 -8.56
C ASP A 504 -36.19 9.42 -8.05
N SER A 505 -37.34 9.51 -7.45
CA SER A 505 -37.98 10.77 -7.01
C SER A 505 -37.10 11.63 -6.09
N MET A 506 -36.23 11.01 -5.29
CA MET A 506 -35.29 11.74 -4.43
C MET A 506 -34.14 12.36 -5.22
N ARG A 507 -33.69 11.73 -6.32
CA ARG A 507 -32.56 12.17 -7.14
C ARG A 507 -32.99 13.11 -8.26
N ARG A 508 -34.15 12.89 -8.86
CA ARG A 508 -34.71 13.72 -9.94
C ARG A 508 -34.79 15.19 -9.56
N ASN A 509 -35.17 15.50 -8.32
CA ASN A 509 -35.26 16.88 -7.83
C ASN A 509 -33.90 17.56 -7.61
N LEU A 510 -32.81 16.80 -7.66
CA LEU A 510 -31.44 17.30 -7.52
C LEU A 510 -30.67 17.34 -8.86
N LEU A 511 -31.34 16.97 -9.96
CA LEU A 511 -30.80 17.10 -11.30
C LEU A 511 -31.27 18.43 -11.94
N PRO A 512 -30.56 18.97 -12.94
CA PRO A 512 -31.02 20.13 -13.67
C PRO A 512 -32.43 19.92 -14.27
N PRO A 513 -33.24 20.97 -14.40
CA PRO A 513 -34.55 20.86 -15.03
C PRO A 513 -34.46 20.20 -16.41
N ASP A 514 -35.43 19.35 -16.75
CA ASP A 514 -35.54 18.63 -18.01
C ASP A 514 -34.33 17.73 -18.36
N PHE A 515 -33.44 17.43 -17.39
CA PHE A 515 -32.23 16.65 -17.62
C PHE A 515 -32.55 15.24 -18.17
N VAL A 516 -33.43 14.51 -17.49
CA VAL A 516 -33.78 13.12 -17.88
C VAL A 516 -34.50 13.12 -19.25
N GLU A 517 -35.39 14.07 -19.47
CA GLU A 517 -36.17 14.16 -20.73
C GLU A 517 -35.29 14.54 -21.92
N THR A 518 -34.30 15.40 -21.70
CA THR A 518 -33.39 15.85 -22.75
C THR A 518 -32.30 14.83 -23.03
N THR A 519 -31.68 14.27 -21.97
CA THR A 519 -30.58 13.33 -22.15
C THR A 519 -31.05 11.90 -22.47
N LYS A 520 -32.23 11.52 -22.00
CA LYS A 520 -32.78 10.16 -22.05
C LYS A 520 -31.83 9.12 -21.44
N ALA A 521 -30.99 9.55 -20.51
CA ALA A 521 -30.02 8.67 -19.87
C ALA A 521 -30.70 7.84 -18.77
N HIS A 522 -30.67 6.51 -18.91
CA HIS A 522 -31.17 5.57 -17.90
C HIS A 522 -30.17 5.35 -16.75
N SER A 523 -28.91 5.65 -17.00
CA SER A 523 -27.84 5.68 -15.99
C SER A 523 -26.70 6.55 -16.50
N PHE A 524 -25.93 7.13 -15.60
CA PHE A 524 -24.77 7.94 -15.98
C PHE A 524 -23.72 8.03 -14.86
N VAL A 525 -22.50 8.37 -15.25
CA VAL A 525 -21.37 8.61 -14.33
C VAL A 525 -20.92 10.05 -14.44
N VAL A 526 -20.63 10.67 -13.30
CA VAL A 526 -19.98 11.98 -13.21
C VAL A 526 -18.70 11.83 -12.40
N ALA A 527 -17.57 12.32 -12.91
CA ALA A 527 -16.31 12.31 -12.21
C ALA A 527 -15.70 13.71 -12.17
N SER A 528 -15.46 14.25 -10.99
CA SER A 528 -14.96 15.59 -10.77
C SER A 528 -13.52 15.77 -11.29
N LEU A 529 -13.23 16.96 -11.80
CA LEU A 529 -11.90 17.40 -12.23
C LEU A 529 -11.46 18.59 -11.37
N ARG A 530 -10.43 18.41 -10.55
CA ARG A 530 -9.94 19.41 -9.60
C ARG A 530 -8.45 19.67 -9.76
N TYR A 531 -8.05 20.89 -9.46
CA TYR A 531 -6.65 21.32 -9.42
C TYR A 531 -6.42 22.19 -8.18
N GLN A 532 -5.47 21.82 -7.33
CA GLN A 532 -5.13 22.54 -6.09
C GLN A 532 -6.38 22.93 -5.26
N GLU A 533 -7.20 21.95 -4.90
CA GLU A 533 -8.45 22.13 -4.15
C GLU A 533 -9.54 22.94 -4.87
N LYS A 534 -9.28 23.44 -6.07
CA LYS A 534 -10.27 24.20 -6.86
C LYS A 534 -10.96 23.30 -7.86
N ALA A 535 -12.28 23.38 -7.92
CA ALA A 535 -13.05 22.74 -8.98
C ALA A 535 -12.72 23.35 -10.34
N VAL A 536 -12.33 22.52 -11.31
CA VAL A 536 -12.05 22.88 -12.70
C VAL A 536 -13.21 22.49 -13.60
N GLY A 537 -13.85 21.35 -13.30
CA GLY A 537 -14.95 20.80 -14.06
C GLY A 537 -15.27 19.37 -13.68
N PHE A 538 -15.85 18.63 -14.62
CA PHE A 538 -16.15 17.21 -14.47
C PHE A 538 -16.26 16.50 -15.82
N PHE A 539 -16.07 15.19 -15.82
CA PHE A 539 -16.44 14.31 -16.92
C PHE A 539 -17.82 13.73 -16.65
N TYR A 540 -18.65 13.70 -17.68
CA TYR A 540 -19.96 13.05 -17.72
C TYR A 540 -19.91 11.96 -18.78
N ALA A 541 -20.48 10.80 -18.51
CA ALA A 541 -20.60 9.72 -19.48
C ALA A 541 -21.87 8.89 -19.28
N ASP A 542 -22.50 8.51 -20.37
CA ASP A 542 -23.70 7.66 -20.36
C ASP A 542 -23.71 6.65 -21.53
N CYS A 543 -24.73 5.75 -21.50
CA CYS A 543 -25.05 4.78 -22.53
C CYS A 543 -26.52 4.92 -22.97
N ALA A 544 -26.99 6.16 -23.17
CA ALA A 544 -28.41 6.43 -23.45
C ALA A 544 -28.87 6.00 -24.85
N VAL A 545 -27.94 5.80 -25.80
CA VAL A 545 -28.29 5.36 -27.16
C VAL A 545 -28.78 3.91 -27.17
N SER A 546 -28.07 3.02 -26.48
CA SER A 546 -28.46 1.61 -26.33
C SER A 546 -29.45 1.38 -25.17
N GLY A 547 -29.56 2.33 -24.24
CA GLY A 547 -30.29 2.17 -22.99
C GLY A 547 -29.62 1.20 -21.99
N ARG A 548 -28.33 0.89 -22.18
CA ARG A 548 -27.55 0.00 -21.30
C ARG A 548 -27.36 0.63 -19.93
N SER A 549 -27.59 -0.16 -18.88
CA SER A 549 -27.26 0.23 -17.52
C SER A 549 -25.75 0.24 -17.30
N ILE A 550 -25.27 1.21 -16.55
CA ILE A 550 -23.87 1.37 -16.16
C ILE A 550 -23.67 0.72 -14.80
N ASP A 551 -22.65 -0.12 -14.71
CA ASP A 551 -22.27 -0.80 -13.47
C ASP A 551 -20.98 -0.21 -12.85
N GLU A 552 -20.57 -0.73 -11.68
CA GLU A 552 -19.33 -0.31 -11.02
C GLU A 552 -18.06 -0.65 -11.83
N ALA A 553 -18.11 -1.62 -12.75
CA ALA A 553 -16.98 -1.93 -13.62
C ALA A 553 -16.81 -0.86 -14.69
N ASP A 554 -17.90 -0.38 -15.25
CA ASP A 554 -17.92 0.74 -16.20
C ASP A 554 -17.39 2.02 -15.53
N GLU A 555 -17.84 2.32 -14.30
CA GLU A 555 -17.36 3.45 -13.52
C GLU A 555 -15.84 3.36 -13.32
N ARG A 556 -15.32 2.22 -12.90
CA ARG A 556 -13.88 2.01 -12.73
C ARG A 556 -13.09 2.21 -14.03
N ASN A 557 -13.61 1.76 -15.16
CA ASN A 557 -13.00 1.94 -16.48
C ASN A 557 -12.93 3.43 -16.86
N LEU A 558 -13.98 4.20 -16.59
CA LEU A 558 -14.00 5.66 -16.82
C LEU A 558 -12.96 6.35 -15.93
N LEU A 559 -12.88 6.00 -14.65
CA LEU A 559 -12.00 6.64 -13.68
C LEU A 559 -10.52 6.47 -14.00
N GLN A 560 -10.12 5.40 -14.72
CA GLN A 560 -8.75 5.25 -15.20
C GLN A 560 -8.36 6.41 -16.12
N PHE A 561 -9.23 6.82 -17.04
CA PHE A 561 -8.98 7.93 -17.94
C PHE A 561 -9.07 9.29 -17.23
N VAL A 562 -10.04 9.47 -16.33
CA VAL A 562 -10.16 10.69 -15.54
C VAL A 562 -8.92 10.91 -14.66
N THR A 563 -8.34 9.84 -14.14
CA THR A 563 -7.07 9.92 -13.39
C THR A 563 -5.93 10.47 -14.26
N GLN A 564 -5.85 10.08 -15.54
CA GLN A 564 -4.86 10.66 -16.47
C GLN A 564 -5.12 12.15 -16.73
N ALA A 565 -6.39 12.56 -16.83
CA ALA A 565 -6.74 13.97 -16.96
C ALA A 565 -6.35 14.79 -15.71
N ARG A 566 -6.57 14.24 -14.52
CA ARG A 566 -6.14 14.85 -13.25
C ARG A 566 -4.62 14.96 -13.16
N LEU A 567 -3.89 13.95 -13.65
CA LEU A 567 -2.43 13.97 -13.72
C LEU A 567 -1.94 15.05 -14.69
N ALA A 568 -2.53 15.12 -15.89
CA ALA A 568 -2.19 16.14 -16.89
C ALA A 568 -2.38 17.57 -16.35
N LEU A 569 -3.44 17.81 -15.60
CA LEU A 569 -3.66 19.12 -14.95
C LEU A 569 -2.56 19.49 -13.95
N ARG A 570 -1.93 18.52 -13.30
CA ARG A 570 -0.85 18.77 -12.34
C ARG A 570 0.50 19.00 -13.00
N LEU A 571 0.72 18.39 -14.16
CA LEU A 571 2.03 18.37 -14.82
C LEU A 571 2.14 19.35 -16.00
N CYS A 572 1.00 19.76 -16.63
CA CYS A 572 0.99 20.61 -17.80
C CYS A 572 0.43 22.03 -17.52
N THR A 573 0.19 22.38 -16.25
CA THR A 573 -0.15 23.73 -15.77
C THR A 573 0.94 24.27 -14.89
#